data_4b5f7312cbbb7440635e5d69a4d63aad
#
_entry.id   4b5f7312cbbb7440635e5d69a4d63aad
#
_cell.length_a   1.000
_cell.length_b   1.000
_cell.length_c   1.000
_cell.angle_alpha   90.00
_cell.angle_beta   90.00
_cell.angle_gamma   90.00
#
_symmetry.space_group_name_H-M   'P 1'
#
loop_
_entity.id
_entity.type
_entity.pdbx_description
1 polymer ?
#
loop_
_entity_poly.entity_id
_entity_poly.type
_entity_poly.pdbx_seq_one_letter_code
_entity_poly.pdbx_strand_id
1 'polypeptide(L)'
;QLMVFGPQVMAAMNGEQVDAEKFGGAKVAAEMGACALTAASEDEALLKARQVLALLPSSNLEDTEIVDTDDLNRLLPAIDPADADALLNAVADQGTLVELYAAYESSIKVALARLGGSSVGLVAANGKLTAGALQKAARFVRFMDCYGIPVVSLLNTSGVEVNGVKEQGWLFKAQSQLLYAYAEATVPKVAVVTGDAIGQAYVAMGGKAMADVTYAWPSAVISALTPEAAVAVLYQDEVKADKELSVEEARAKYASEYVENVAGCLNAAKQGMVDDVIEPAQTRAMLISALEMLMSKRDSNPPKKHGNLPM
;
A
#
# COMPACT_ATOMS: atom_id res chain seq x y z
N GLN A 1 11.31 3.98 25.64
CA GLN A 1 10.21 4.95 25.78
C GLN A 1 10.49 6.14 24.87
N LEU A 2 9.45 6.65 24.21
CA LEU A 2 9.52 7.82 23.34
C LEU A 2 8.50 8.85 23.81
N MET A 3 8.97 9.97 24.33
CA MET A 3 8.13 11.04 24.90
C MET A 3 8.73 12.40 24.56
N VAL A 4 7.88 13.41 24.32
CA VAL A 4 8.32 14.80 24.14
C VAL A 4 8.76 15.37 25.50
N PHE A 5 8.01 15.08 26.57
CA PHE A 5 8.34 15.43 27.93
C PHE A 5 8.19 14.21 28.83
N GLY A 6 9.10 14.05 29.80
CA GLY A 6 9.00 12.97 30.80
C GLY A 6 7.76 13.13 31.71
N PRO A 7 7.29 12.02 32.33
CA PRO A 7 6.07 12.04 33.16
C PRO A 7 6.06 13.09 34.26
N GLN A 8 7.23 13.32 34.88
CA GLN A 8 7.35 14.32 35.96
C GLN A 8 7.16 15.76 35.45
N VAL A 9 7.65 16.05 34.24
CA VAL A 9 7.47 17.37 33.61
C VAL A 9 6.01 17.56 33.23
N MET A 10 5.36 16.54 32.69
CA MET A 10 3.93 16.56 32.37
C MET A 10 3.08 16.76 33.63
N ALA A 11 3.39 16.07 34.73
CA ALA A 11 2.72 16.24 36.02
C ALA A 11 2.88 17.67 36.55
N ALA A 12 4.05 18.26 36.41
CA ALA A 12 4.30 19.65 36.84
C ALA A 12 3.55 20.67 35.97
N MET A 13 3.41 20.42 34.66
CA MET A 13 2.72 21.34 33.74
C MET A 13 1.19 21.25 33.83
N ASN A 14 0.64 20.04 33.93
CA ASN A 14 -0.81 19.79 33.79
C ASN A 14 -1.47 19.39 35.14
N GLY A 15 -0.69 19.14 36.19
CA GLY A 15 -1.22 18.68 37.49
C GLY A 15 -1.63 17.20 37.53
N GLU A 16 -1.44 16.46 36.45
CA GLU A 16 -1.83 15.05 36.32
C GLU A 16 -0.63 14.13 36.40
N GLN A 17 -0.73 13.10 37.23
CA GLN A 17 0.28 12.03 37.24
C GLN A 17 0.07 11.12 36.02
N VAL A 18 1.11 10.99 35.21
CA VAL A 18 1.10 10.18 33.99
C VAL A 18 1.97 8.96 34.19
N ASP A 19 1.43 7.77 33.89
CA ASP A 19 2.20 6.53 33.82
C ASP A 19 3.09 6.55 32.57
N ALA A 20 4.40 6.39 32.75
CA ALA A 20 5.38 6.47 31.68
C ALA A 20 5.13 5.45 30.55
N GLU A 21 4.72 4.22 30.90
CA GLU A 21 4.46 3.17 29.90
C GLU A 21 3.18 3.45 29.09
N LYS A 22 2.15 3.97 29.75
CA LYS A 22 0.89 4.34 29.08
C LYS A 22 1.03 5.60 28.24
N PHE A 23 1.98 6.47 28.54
CA PHE A 23 2.18 7.74 27.84
C PHE A 23 3.16 7.63 26.68
N GLY A 24 4.24 6.87 26.83
CA GLY A 24 5.30 6.78 25.83
C GLY A 24 6.05 5.46 25.83
N GLY A 25 5.43 4.39 26.32
CA GLY A 25 5.98 3.03 26.20
C GLY A 25 6.10 2.55 24.76
N ALA A 26 6.85 1.50 24.52
CA ALA A 26 7.11 0.98 23.19
C ALA A 26 5.83 0.63 22.42
N LYS A 27 4.82 0.05 23.10
CA LYS A 27 3.53 -0.28 22.50
C LYS A 27 2.81 0.98 22.02
N VAL A 28 2.70 2.00 22.85
CA VAL A 28 2.05 3.27 22.49
C VAL A 28 2.78 3.95 21.36
N ALA A 29 4.11 4.00 21.37
CA ALA A 29 4.91 4.56 20.29
C ALA A 29 4.70 3.82 18.97
N ALA A 30 4.52 2.50 19.01
CA ALA A 30 4.21 1.70 17.82
C ALA A 30 2.78 1.98 17.29
N GLU A 31 1.77 1.99 18.16
CA GLU A 31 0.37 2.27 17.82
C GLU A 31 0.16 3.69 17.27
N MET A 32 1.02 4.64 17.64
CA MET A 32 1.01 6.02 17.12
C MET A 32 1.86 6.21 15.85
N GLY A 33 2.52 5.16 15.34
CA GLY A 33 3.42 5.25 14.19
C GLY A 33 4.72 6.03 14.46
N ALA A 34 5.07 6.23 15.73
CA ALA A 34 6.29 6.94 16.12
C ALA A 34 7.54 6.08 16.02
N CYS A 35 7.41 4.75 16.09
CA CYS A 35 8.50 3.80 15.84
C CYS A 35 8.07 2.72 14.83
N ALA A 36 9.02 2.30 14.01
CA ALA A 36 8.79 1.34 12.94
C ALA A 36 8.75 -0.12 13.42
N LEU A 37 9.55 -0.44 14.43
CA LEU A 37 9.72 -1.79 14.98
C LEU A 37 9.77 -1.73 16.49
N THR A 38 9.25 -2.76 17.14
CA THR A 38 9.37 -3.00 18.59
C THR A 38 10.06 -4.31 18.82
N ALA A 39 10.70 -4.45 20.00
CA ALA A 39 11.37 -5.67 20.43
C ALA A 39 11.10 -5.92 21.91
N ALA A 40 11.03 -7.18 22.31
CA ALA A 40 10.84 -7.57 23.71
C ALA A 40 12.15 -7.57 24.50
N SER A 41 13.31 -7.60 23.82
CA SER A 41 14.63 -7.60 24.42
C SER A 41 15.63 -6.82 23.57
N GLU A 42 16.80 -6.51 24.16
CA GLU A 42 17.91 -5.88 23.46
C GLU A 42 18.46 -6.77 22.33
N ASP A 43 18.62 -8.06 22.58
CA ASP A 43 19.06 -9.02 21.56
C ASP A 43 18.12 -9.07 20.36
N GLU A 44 16.80 -9.08 20.60
CA GLU A 44 15.81 -9.01 19.53
C GLU A 44 15.87 -7.68 18.77
N ALA A 45 16.09 -6.56 19.47
CA ALA A 45 16.23 -5.25 18.83
C ALA A 45 17.46 -5.22 17.91
N LEU A 46 18.59 -5.76 18.35
CA LEU A 46 19.80 -5.88 17.54
C LEU A 46 19.60 -6.81 16.34
N LEU A 47 18.87 -7.92 16.52
CA LEU A 47 18.55 -8.84 15.43
C LEU A 47 17.68 -8.13 14.37
N LYS A 48 16.61 -7.47 14.77
CA LYS A 48 15.73 -6.71 13.86
C LYS A 48 16.48 -5.59 13.13
N ALA A 49 17.34 -4.87 13.83
CA ALA A 49 18.21 -3.85 13.22
C ALA A 49 19.11 -4.45 12.13
N ARG A 50 19.73 -5.61 12.38
CA ARG A 50 20.54 -6.32 11.37
C ARG A 50 19.70 -6.79 10.18
N GLN A 51 18.47 -7.28 10.42
CA GLN A 51 17.57 -7.69 9.35
C GLN A 51 17.23 -6.52 8.42
N VAL A 52 16.91 -5.34 8.97
CA VAL A 52 16.67 -4.15 8.17
C VAL A 52 17.92 -3.72 7.41
N LEU A 53 19.08 -3.67 8.07
CA LEU A 53 20.34 -3.26 7.45
C LEU A 53 20.77 -4.20 6.30
N ALA A 54 20.46 -5.49 6.41
CA ALA A 54 20.76 -6.48 5.36
C ALA A 54 19.89 -6.29 4.10
N LEU A 55 18.79 -5.52 4.19
CA LEU A 55 17.91 -5.20 3.07
C LEU A 55 18.19 -3.81 2.47
N LEU A 56 19.04 -3.02 3.09
CA LEU A 56 19.42 -1.69 2.63
C LEU A 56 20.81 -1.70 1.98
N PRO A 57 21.10 -0.84 1.00
CA PRO A 57 22.44 -0.69 0.48
C PRO A 57 23.35 0.00 1.51
N SER A 58 24.67 -0.11 1.36
CA SER A 58 25.63 0.56 2.25
C SER A 58 25.58 2.09 2.14
N SER A 59 25.13 2.60 0.99
CA SER A 59 24.87 4.01 0.76
C SER A 59 23.78 4.18 -0.32
N ASN A 60 23.22 5.36 -0.43
CA ASN A 60 22.23 5.69 -1.47
C ASN A 60 22.81 5.79 -2.90
N LEU A 61 24.12 5.58 -3.06
CA LEU A 61 24.82 5.53 -4.34
C LEU A 61 25.18 4.12 -4.78
N GLU A 62 24.86 3.12 -3.97
CA GLU A 62 25.15 1.71 -4.20
C GLU A 62 23.84 0.92 -4.36
N ASP A 63 23.91 -0.15 -5.14
CA ASP A 63 22.80 -1.09 -5.27
C ASP A 63 22.79 -2.04 -4.06
N THR A 64 21.62 -2.61 -3.76
CA THR A 64 21.49 -3.63 -2.72
C THR A 64 22.14 -4.95 -3.19
N GLU A 65 22.69 -5.70 -2.24
CA GLU A 65 23.24 -7.02 -2.53
C GLU A 65 22.12 -7.97 -2.99
N ILE A 66 22.38 -8.71 -4.08
CA ILE A 66 21.49 -9.78 -4.56
C ILE A 66 21.87 -11.07 -3.84
N VAL A 67 20.92 -11.68 -3.16
CA VAL A 67 21.11 -12.93 -2.39
C VAL A 67 20.08 -13.93 -2.85
N ASP A 68 20.52 -15.08 -3.35
CA ASP A 68 19.64 -16.19 -3.73
C ASP A 68 19.01 -16.79 -2.46
N THR A 69 17.73 -16.51 -2.27
CA THR A 69 16.99 -16.84 -1.06
C THR A 69 15.78 -17.76 -1.30
N ASP A 70 15.29 -17.84 -2.55
CA ASP A 70 14.04 -18.56 -2.83
C ASP A 70 13.95 -18.96 -4.33
N ASP A 71 13.17 -19.98 -4.66
CA ASP A 71 12.89 -20.38 -6.04
C ASP A 71 12.16 -19.25 -6.80
N LEU A 72 12.79 -18.79 -7.90
CA LEU A 72 12.24 -17.72 -8.76
C LEU A 72 10.88 -18.10 -9.36
N ASN A 73 10.63 -19.38 -9.59
CA ASN A 73 9.40 -19.91 -10.17
C ASN A 73 8.36 -20.38 -9.15
N ARG A 74 8.59 -20.10 -7.87
CA ARG A 74 7.63 -20.45 -6.83
C ARG A 74 6.29 -19.76 -7.09
N LEU A 75 5.23 -20.56 -7.24
CA LEU A 75 3.88 -20.08 -7.45
C LEU A 75 3.28 -19.59 -6.13
N LEU A 76 2.39 -18.59 -6.19
CA LEU A 76 1.58 -18.22 -5.05
C LEU A 76 0.51 -19.29 -4.78
N PRO A 77 0.24 -19.61 -3.51
CA PRO A 77 -0.96 -20.38 -3.15
C PRO A 77 -2.23 -19.57 -3.45
N ALA A 78 -3.38 -20.21 -3.36
CA ALA A 78 -4.65 -19.47 -3.38
C ALA A 78 -4.75 -18.59 -2.13
N ILE A 79 -4.89 -17.29 -2.33
CA ILE A 79 -4.91 -16.27 -1.27
C ILE A 79 -6.15 -15.39 -1.47
N ASP A 80 -6.85 -15.11 -0.38
CA ASP A 80 -7.88 -14.07 -0.36
C ASP A 80 -7.22 -12.69 -0.55
N PRO A 81 -7.60 -11.89 -1.56
CA PRO A 81 -7.09 -10.52 -1.73
C PRO A 81 -7.24 -9.64 -0.48
N ALA A 82 -8.17 -9.95 0.40
CA ALA A 82 -8.36 -9.25 1.67
C ALA A 82 -7.35 -9.63 2.76
N ASP A 83 -6.59 -10.73 2.59
CA ASP A 83 -5.51 -11.11 3.51
C ASP A 83 -4.17 -10.53 3.07
N ALA A 84 -3.94 -9.27 3.45
CA ALA A 84 -2.71 -8.57 3.10
C ALA A 84 -1.45 -9.22 3.71
N ASP A 85 -1.56 -9.88 4.87
CA ASP A 85 -0.44 -10.58 5.51
C ASP A 85 -0.03 -11.82 4.73
N ALA A 86 -1.00 -12.66 4.39
CA ALA A 86 -0.75 -13.83 3.57
C ALA A 86 -0.17 -13.42 2.20
N LEU A 87 -0.70 -12.36 1.60
CA LEU A 87 -0.24 -11.87 0.31
C LEU A 87 1.20 -11.35 0.35
N LEU A 88 1.56 -10.53 1.33
CA LEU A 88 2.92 -10.03 1.52
C LEU A 88 3.92 -11.18 1.73
N ASN A 89 3.58 -12.14 2.60
CA ASN A 89 4.42 -13.30 2.87
C ASN A 89 4.58 -14.23 1.65
N ALA A 90 3.54 -14.36 0.83
CA ALA A 90 3.60 -15.21 -0.36
C ALA A 90 4.40 -14.57 -1.49
N VAL A 91 4.33 -13.25 -1.66
CA VAL A 91 5.09 -12.50 -2.67
C VAL A 91 6.56 -12.42 -2.30
N ALA A 92 6.91 -12.11 -1.07
CA ALA A 92 8.28 -12.01 -0.59
C ALA A 92 9.03 -13.34 -0.67
N ASP A 93 10.34 -13.29 -0.83
CA ASP A 93 11.21 -14.45 -0.67
C ASP A 93 11.10 -14.97 0.78
N GLN A 94 11.07 -16.28 0.96
CA GLN A 94 10.79 -16.92 2.24
C GLN A 94 11.73 -16.42 3.35
N GLY A 95 11.14 -15.99 4.47
CA GLY A 95 11.87 -15.55 5.66
C GLY A 95 12.56 -14.19 5.55
N THR A 96 12.35 -13.44 4.48
CA THR A 96 12.99 -12.13 4.28
C THR A 96 12.10 -10.93 4.63
N LEU A 97 10.78 -11.14 4.84
CA LEU A 97 9.82 -10.07 5.10
C LEU A 97 10.05 -9.40 6.46
N VAL A 98 10.19 -8.09 6.45
CA VAL A 98 10.24 -7.24 7.64
C VAL A 98 9.17 -6.17 7.54
N GLU A 99 8.02 -6.41 8.16
CA GLU A 99 6.93 -5.43 8.21
C GLU A 99 7.32 -4.25 9.12
N LEU A 100 7.13 -3.03 8.63
CA LEU A 100 7.37 -1.80 9.38
C LEU A 100 6.04 -1.18 9.78
N TYR A 101 5.98 -0.58 10.98
CA TYR A 101 4.77 0.06 11.53
C TYR A 101 3.56 -0.89 11.60
N ALA A 102 3.77 -2.16 11.92
CA ALA A 102 2.72 -3.18 11.93
C ALA A 102 1.54 -2.85 12.86
N ALA A 103 1.80 -2.18 14.01
CA ALA A 103 0.77 -1.79 14.96
C ALA A 103 0.03 -0.49 14.60
N TYR A 104 0.47 0.22 13.54
CA TYR A 104 -0.09 1.50 13.14
C TYR A 104 -0.84 1.37 11.82
N GLU A 105 -2.13 1.79 11.80
CA GLU A 105 -2.93 1.94 10.58
C GLU A 105 -2.92 0.69 9.66
N SER A 106 -3.71 -0.31 10.02
CA SER A 106 -3.69 -1.63 9.37
C SER A 106 -4.21 -1.67 7.93
N SER A 107 -4.92 -0.63 7.46
CA SER A 107 -5.47 -0.59 6.09
C SER A 107 -4.41 -0.46 4.99
N ILE A 108 -3.19 -0.04 5.35
CA ILE A 108 -2.01 -0.18 4.48
C ILE A 108 -0.89 -0.84 5.30
N LYS A 109 -0.31 -1.90 4.76
CA LYS A 109 0.88 -2.53 5.29
C LYS A 109 2.09 -2.17 4.44
N VAL A 110 3.22 -1.96 5.08
CA VAL A 110 4.48 -1.65 4.40
C VAL A 110 5.57 -2.56 4.94
N ALA A 111 6.35 -3.14 4.05
CA ALA A 111 7.40 -4.08 4.42
C ALA A 111 8.62 -3.96 3.52
N LEU A 112 9.79 -4.18 4.10
CA LEU A 112 11.02 -4.52 3.37
C LEU A 112 11.08 -6.02 3.19
N ALA A 113 11.51 -6.47 2.02
CA ALA A 113 11.68 -7.90 1.72
C ALA A 113 12.72 -8.10 0.63
N ARG A 114 13.01 -9.37 0.31
CA ARG A 114 13.61 -9.74 -0.98
C ARG A 114 12.56 -10.30 -1.90
N LEU A 115 12.76 -10.09 -3.18
CA LEU A 115 11.96 -10.66 -4.25
C LEU A 115 12.90 -11.06 -5.39
N GLY A 116 13.03 -12.37 -5.63
CA GLY A 116 14.06 -12.90 -6.54
C GLY A 116 15.48 -12.55 -6.10
N GLY A 117 15.74 -12.52 -4.81
CA GLY A 117 17.03 -12.17 -4.19
C GLY A 117 17.33 -10.69 -4.05
N SER A 118 16.63 -9.81 -4.78
CA SER A 118 16.81 -8.36 -4.73
C SER A 118 15.94 -7.71 -3.67
N SER A 119 16.44 -6.66 -3.00
CA SER A 119 15.64 -5.92 -2.03
C SER A 119 14.49 -5.17 -2.71
N VAL A 120 13.33 -5.18 -2.07
CA VAL A 120 12.10 -4.53 -2.54
C VAL A 120 11.31 -3.96 -1.38
N GLY A 121 10.66 -2.82 -1.62
CA GLY A 121 9.63 -2.28 -0.74
C GLY A 121 8.26 -2.76 -1.17
N LEU A 122 7.53 -3.41 -0.28
CA LEU A 122 6.17 -3.88 -0.51
C LEU A 122 5.17 -2.95 0.18
N VAL A 123 4.14 -2.54 -0.54
CA VAL A 123 3.03 -1.73 -0.02
C VAL A 123 1.74 -2.45 -0.34
N ALA A 124 1.03 -2.96 0.66
CA ALA A 124 -0.25 -3.65 0.48
C ALA A 124 -1.39 -2.80 1.06
N ALA A 125 -2.33 -2.42 0.20
CA ALA A 125 -3.55 -1.72 0.61
C ALA A 125 -4.71 -2.72 0.73
N ASN A 126 -5.52 -2.58 1.78
CA ASN A 126 -6.69 -3.42 1.99
C ASN A 126 -7.87 -2.62 2.57
N GLY A 127 -9.03 -2.74 1.93
CA GLY A 127 -10.27 -2.11 2.35
C GLY A 127 -10.28 -0.59 2.20
N LYS A 128 -10.89 0.12 3.14
CA LYS A 128 -10.93 1.59 3.14
C LYS A 128 -9.68 2.18 3.77
N LEU A 129 -9.07 3.14 3.08
CA LEU A 129 -7.81 3.75 3.50
C LEU A 129 -8.04 4.96 4.41
N THR A 130 -7.36 4.98 5.55
CA THR A 130 -7.35 6.11 6.49
C THR A 130 -6.29 7.14 6.11
N ALA A 131 -6.38 8.36 6.64
CA ALA A 131 -5.36 9.39 6.42
C ALA A 131 -3.99 8.97 6.98
N GLY A 132 -3.96 8.33 8.15
CA GLY A 132 -2.73 7.82 8.75
C GLY A 132 -2.06 6.72 7.91
N ALA A 133 -2.86 5.80 7.35
CA ALA A 133 -2.35 4.75 6.46
C ALA A 133 -1.72 5.33 5.18
N LEU A 134 -2.36 6.33 4.57
CA LEU A 134 -1.82 7.04 3.41
C LEU A 134 -0.50 7.75 3.72
N GLN A 135 -0.39 8.40 4.90
CA GLN A 135 0.84 9.03 5.35
C GLN A 135 1.95 8.00 5.63
N LYS A 136 1.60 6.85 6.23
CA LYS A 136 2.53 5.73 6.41
C LYS A 136 3.12 5.26 5.08
N ALA A 137 2.27 5.04 4.08
CA ALA A 137 2.70 4.65 2.74
C ALA A 137 3.56 5.73 2.08
N ALA A 138 3.17 7.02 2.16
CA ALA A 138 3.93 8.12 1.60
C ALA A 138 5.36 8.20 2.17
N ARG A 139 5.49 8.06 3.49
CA ARG A 139 6.79 8.01 4.18
C ARG A 139 7.62 6.81 3.71
N PHE A 140 6.98 5.65 3.56
CA PHE A 140 7.68 4.44 3.15
C PHE A 140 8.15 4.50 1.69
N VAL A 141 7.32 4.95 0.75
CA VAL A 141 7.70 5.12 -0.67
C VAL A 141 8.88 6.08 -0.80
N ARG A 142 8.87 7.21 -0.09
CA ARG A 142 10.01 8.13 -0.08
C ARG A 142 11.27 7.52 0.53
N PHE A 143 11.14 6.67 1.53
CA PHE A 143 12.27 5.95 2.11
C PHE A 143 12.86 4.96 1.11
N MET A 144 12.03 4.23 0.35
CA MET A 144 12.50 3.34 -0.71
C MET A 144 13.23 4.09 -1.81
N ASP A 145 12.64 5.19 -2.29
CA ASP A 145 13.26 6.03 -3.33
C ASP A 145 14.60 6.62 -2.87
N CYS A 146 14.71 7.00 -1.59
CA CYS A 146 15.97 7.51 -1.01
C CYS A 146 17.13 6.52 -1.09
N TYR A 147 16.84 5.22 -1.03
CA TYR A 147 17.84 4.15 -1.10
C TYR A 147 17.88 3.42 -2.45
N GLY A 148 17.17 3.91 -3.46
CA GLY A 148 17.14 3.28 -4.78
C GLY A 148 16.44 1.92 -4.81
N ILE A 149 15.58 1.61 -3.83
CA ILE A 149 14.91 0.32 -3.70
C ILE A 149 13.57 0.36 -4.46
N PRO A 150 13.32 -0.60 -5.39
CA PRO A 150 12.05 -0.68 -6.11
C PRO A 150 10.84 -0.83 -5.18
N VAL A 151 9.68 -0.34 -5.64
CA VAL A 151 8.41 -0.43 -4.90
C VAL A 151 7.41 -1.30 -5.64
N VAL A 152 6.84 -2.28 -4.95
CA VAL A 152 5.70 -3.08 -5.42
C VAL A 152 4.48 -2.73 -4.59
N SER A 153 3.39 -2.33 -5.28
CA SER A 153 2.11 -1.97 -4.68
C SER A 153 1.07 -3.07 -4.96
N LEU A 154 0.53 -3.68 -3.91
CA LEU A 154 -0.53 -4.69 -3.97
C LEU A 154 -1.83 -4.02 -3.57
N LEU A 155 -2.80 -3.94 -4.47
CA LEU A 155 -3.93 -3.04 -4.37
C LEU A 155 -5.25 -3.81 -4.23
N ASN A 156 -5.87 -3.68 -3.06
CA ASN A 156 -7.24 -4.10 -2.80
C ASN A 156 -7.91 -3.02 -1.94
N THR A 157 -8.43 -1.96 -2.56
CA THR A 157 -9.05 -0.84 -1.83
C THR A 157 -10.41 -0.46 -2.37
N SER A 158 -11.40 -0.42 -1.49
CA SER A 158 -12.76 0.04 -1.77
C SER A 158 -12.94 1.56 -1.62
N GLY A 159 -11.84 2.31 -1.50
CA GLY A 159 -11.87 3.76 -1.39
C GLY A 159 -11.19 4.28 -0.12
N VAL A 160 -11.61 5.45 0.33
CA VAL A 160 -11.09 6.12 1.53
C VAL A 160 -12.12 6.14 2.65
N GLU A 161 -11.66 6.11 3.88
CA GLU A 161 -12.52 6.24 5.06
C GLU A 161 -12.73 7.71 5.40
N VAL A 162 -14.01 8.14 5.44
CA VAL A 162 -14.40 9.52 5.78
C VAL A 162 -15.42 9.49 6.91
N ASN A 163 -14.97 9.83 8.12
CA ASN A 163 -15.80 9.82 9.33
C ASN A 163 -16.31 11.21 9.77
N GLY A 164 -15.93 12.27 9.06
CA GLY A 164 -16.39 13.62 9.36
C GLY A 164 -15.70 14.74 8.60
N VAL A 165 -16.25 15.96 8.70
CA VAL A 165 -15.77 17.12 7.93
C VAL A 165 -14.30 17.48 8.27
N LYS A 166 -13.90 17.36 9.53
CA LYS A 166 -12.51 17.67 9.94
C LYS A 166 -11.51 16.67 9.38
N GLU A 167 -11.91 15.40 9.28
CA GLU A 167 -11.07 14.33 8.74
C GLU A 167 -10.88 14.45 7.24
N GLN A 168 -11.84 15.03 6.51
CA GLN A 168 -11.68 15.26 5.07
C GLN A 168 -10.43 16.09 4.75
N GLY A 169 -10.15 17.15 5.53
CA GLY A 169 -8.96 17.98 5.33
C GLY A 169 -7.66 17.20 5.53
N TRP A 170 -7.59 16.34 6.53
CA TRP A 170 -6.46 15.46 6.77
C TRP A 170 -6.32 14.41 5.67
N LEU A 171 -7.45 13.87 5.20
CA LEU A 171 -7.47 12.87 4.14
C LEU A 171 -6.96 13.44 2.82
N PHE A 172 -7.41 14.63 2.38
CA PHE A 172 -6.92 15.29 1.18
C PHE A 172 -5.41 15.57 1.26
N LYS A 173 -4.93 16.03 2.41
CA LYS A 173 -3.52 16.24 2.65
C LYS A 173 -2.72 14.93 2.53
N ALA A 174 -3.18 13.86 3.19
CA ALA A 174 -2.53 12.56 3.18
C ALA A 174 -2.52 11.93 1.78
N GLN A 175 -3.63 12.03 1.04
CA GLN A 175 -3.69 11.61 -0.37
C GLN A 175 -2.69 12.37 -1.24
N SER A 176 -2.64 13.70 -1.07
CA SER A 176 -1.69 14.54 -1.81
C SER A 176 -0.23 14.17 -1.47
N GLN A 177 0.06 13.85 -0.22
CA GLN A 177 1.40 13.41 0.20
C GLN A 177 1.80 12.09 -0.45
N LEU A 178 0.88 11.11 -0.49
CA LEU A 178 1.15 9.83 -1.10
C LEU A 178 1.28 9.93 -2.63
N LEU A 179 0.37 10.66 -3.27
CA LEU A 179 0.44 10.92 -4.70
C LEU A 179 1.75 11.61 -5.09
N TYR A 180 2.16 12.60 -4.31
CA TYR A 180 3.43 13.29 -4.51
C TYR A 180 4.62 12.33 -4.32
N ALA A 181 4.58 11.45 -3.32
CA ALA A 181 5.65 10.47 -3.08
C ALA A 181 5.83 9.53 -4.27
N TYR A 182 4.74 8.99 -4.82
CA TYR A 182 4.80 8.14 -6.02
C TYR A 182 5.22 8.90 -7.28
N ALA A 183 4.76 10.15 -7.45
CA ALA A 183 5.12 10.97 -8.60
C ALA A 183 6.59 11.43 -8.58
N GLU A 184 7.15 11.67 -7.39
CA GLU A 184 8.54 12.08 -7.23
C GLU A 184 9.52 10.91 -7.28
N ALA A 185 9.08 9.70 -6.90
CA ALA A 185 9.93 8.50 -6.85
C ALA A 185 10.43 8.10 -8.24
N THR A 186 11.75 7.96 -8.37
CA THR A 186 12.46 7.58 -9.60
C THR A 186 12.77 6.10 -9.71
N VAL A 187 12.63 5.36 -8.62
CA VAL A 187 12.82 3.91 -8.59
C VAL A 187 11.76 3.16 -9.42
N PRO A 188 12.04 1.92 -9.85
CA PRO A 188 11.04 1.05 -10.45
C PRO A 188 9.80 0.90 -9.56
N LYS A 189 8.63 1.03 -10.17
CA LYS A 189 7.33 0.95 -9.48
C LYS A 189 6.42 -0.01 -10.23
N VAL A 190 6.02 -1.10 -9.58
CA VAL A 190 5.12 -2.10 -10.15
C VAL A 190 3.86 -2.17 -9.27
N ALA A 191 2.69 -2.11 -9.91
CA ALA A 191 1.41 -2.24 -9.21
C ALA A 191 0.69 -3.52 -9.63
N VAL A 192 0.05 -4.20 -8.67
CA VAL A 192 -0.83 -5.34 -8.93
C VAL A 192 -2.17 -5.06 -8.27
N VAL A 193 -3.22 -4.96 -9.06
CA VAL A 193 -4.59 -4.89 -8.56
C VAL A 193 -5.07 -6.31 -8.25
N THR A 194 -5.14 -6.65 -6.98
CA THR A 194 -5.50 -8.01 -6.52
C THR A 194 -6.99 -8.16 -6.24
N GLY A 195 -7.69 -7.06 -6.04
CA GLY A 195 -9.12 -7.01 -5.76
C GLY A 195 -9.71 -5.67 -6.21
N ASP A 196 -10.32 -4.94 -5.30
CA ASP A 196 -10.90 -3.64 -5.59
C ASP A 196 -9.82 -2.56 -5.79
N ALA A 197 -10.06 -1.67 -6.76
CA ALA A 197 -9.24 -0.50 -7.04
C ALA A 197 -10.17 0.70 -7.31
N ILE A 198 -10.69 1.29 -6.23
CA ILE A 198 -11.81 2.23 -6.32
C ILE A 198 -11.36 3.67 -6.10
N GLY A 199 -11.72 4.52 -7.06
CA GLY A 199 -11.70 5.97 -6.94
C GLY A 199 -10.33 6.57 -6.64
N GLN A 200 -10.32 7.61 -5.82
CA GLN A 200 -9.10 8.36 -5.49
C GLN A 200 -8.08 7.54 -4.67
N ALA A 201 -8.52 6.53 -3.91
CA ALA A 201 -7.63 5.65 -3.18
C ALA A 201 -6.71 4.88 -4.15
N TYR A 202 -7.26 4.31 -5.22
CA TYR A 202 -6.48 3.65 -6.28
C TYR A 202 -5.47 4.61 -6.92
N VAL A 203 -5.91 5.83 -7.27
CA VAL A 203 -5.02 6.83 -7.88
C VAL A 203 -3.87 7.20 -6.93
N ALA A 204 -4.17 7.42 -5.65
CA ALA A 204 -3.15 7.79 -4.65
C ALA A 204 -2.14 6.67 -4.38
N MET A 205 -2.54 5.40 -4.54
CA MET A 205 -1.70 4.22 -4.27
C MET A 205 -0.74 3.85 -5.41
N GLY A 206 -0.48 4.74 -6.34
CA GLY A 206 0.46 4.48 -7.43
C GLY A 206 -0.12 3.54 -8.51
N GLY A 207 -1.41 3.70 -8.82
CA GLY A 207 -2.03 3.01 -9.95
C GLY A 207 -1.40 3.37 -11.29
N LYS A 208 -2.02 3.01 -12.40
CA LYS A 208 -1.47 3.13 -13.78
C LYS A 208 -0.75 4.44 -14.10
N ALA A 209 -1.20 5.54 -13.54
CA ALA A 209 -0.59 6.86 -13.81
C ALA A 209 0.80 7.05 -13.17
N MET A 210 1.14 6.26 -12.15
CA MET A 210 2.38 6.41 -11.35
C MET A 210 3.27 5.17 -11.39
N ALA A 211 2.72 3.99 -11.71
CA ALA A 211 3.49 2.76 -11.87
C ALA A 211 4.11 2.66 -13.27
N ASP A 212 5.27 2.04 -13.37
CA ASP A 212 5.91 1.71 -14.64
C ASP A 212 5.20 0.53 -15.32
N VAL A 213 4.75 -0.43 -14.51
CA VAL A 213 3.96 -1.59 -14.95
C VAL A 213 2.81 -1.82 -13.98
N THR A 214 1.62 -2.09 -14.52
CA THR A 214 0.42 -2.37 -13.74
C THR A 214 -0.21 -3.66 -14.21
N TYR A 215 -0.32 -4.61 -13.29
CA TYR A 215 -1.03 -5.89 -13.49
C TYR A 215 -2.37 -5.89 -12.77
N ALA A 216 -3.28 -6.74 -13.19
CA ALA A 216 -4.52 -7.02 -12.46
C ALA A 216 -4.79 -8.51 -12.40
N TRP A 217 -5.41 -8.97 -11.31
CA TRP A 217 -6.00 -10.30 -11.25
C TRP A 217 -7.33 -10.33 -12.02
N PRO A 218 -7.77 -11.51 -12.50
CA PRO A 218 -9.02 -11.63 -13.27
C PRO A 218 -10.27 -11.16 -12.50
N SER A 219 -10.27 -11.26 -11.18
CA SER A 219 -11.35 -10.83 -10.29
C SER A 219 -11.30 -9.33 -9.93
N ALA A 220 -10.30 -8.59 -10.39
CA ALA A 220 -10.12 -7.19 -10.02
C ALA A 220 -11.24 -6.29 -10.56
N VAL A 221 -11.67 -5.34 -9.72
CA VAL A 221 -12.66 -4.31 -10.04
C VAL A 221 -11.99 -2.95 -10.03
N ILE A 222 -11.88 -2.30 -11.17
CA ILE A 222 -11.22 -0.99 -11.32
C ILE A 222 -12.24 0.05 -11.74
N SER A 223 -12.59 0.96 -10.86
CA SER A 223 -13.69 1.90 -11.09
C SER A 223 -13.56 3.19 -10.30
N ALA A 224 -14.25 4.24 -10.75
CA ALA A 224 -14.37 5.49 -10.00
C ALA A 224 -15.24 5.37 -8.74
N LEU A 225 -16.25 4.49 -8.78
CA LEU A 225 -17.20 4.24 -7.69
C LEU A 225 -17.26 2.74 -7.40
N THR A 226 -17.65 2.37 -6.18
CA THR A 226 -18.00 0.96 -5.93
C THR A 226 -19.20 0.55 -6.78
N PRO A 227 -19.37 -0.73 -7.11
CA PRO A 227 -20.51 -1.19 -7.92
C PRO A 227 -21.87 -0.75 -7.35
N GLU A 228 -22.04 -0.81 -6.02
CA GLU A 228 -23.26 -0.39 -5.33
C GLU A 228 -23.49 1.13 -5.45
N ALA A 229 -22.43 1.93 -5.30
CA ALA A 229 -22.51 3.37 -5.46
C ALA A 229 -22.78 3.76 -6.94
N ALA A 230 -22.19 3.05 -7.88
CA ALA A 230 -22.44 3.25 -9.31
C ALA A 230 -23.91 2.96 -9.64
N VAL A 231 -24.49 1.89 -9.13
CA VAL A 231 -25.92 1.57 -9.32
C VAL A 231 -26.81 2.65 -8.73
N ALA A 232 -26.48 3.14 -7.53
CA ALA A 232 -27.28 4.20 -6.89
C ALA A 232 -27.28 5.52 -7.66
N VAL A 233 -26.25 5.79 -8.48
CA VAL A 233 -26.11 7.03 -9.24
C VAL A 233 -26.53 6.85 -10.71
N LEU A 234 -26.08 5.76 -11.35
CA LEU A 234 -26.22 5.57 -12.80
C LEU A 234 -27.46 4.77 -13.20
N TYR A 235 -27.92 3.85 -12.34
CA TYR A 235 -29.02 2.90 -12.67
C TYR A 235 -30.25 3.11 -11.78
N GLN A 236 -30.41 4.31 -11.19
CA GLN A 236 -31.53 4.58 -10.27
C GLN A 236 -32.89 4.43 -10.93
N ASP A 237 -33.01 4.85 -12.18
CA ASP A 237 -34.28 4.80 -12.92
C ASP A 237 -34.58 3.39 -13.39
N GLU A 238 -33.60 2.63 -13.82
CA GLU A 238 -33.70 1.21 -14.17
C GLU A 238 -34.14 0.37 -12.98
N VAL A 239 -33.51 0.58 -11.81
CA VAL A 239 -33.89 -0.12 -10.56
C VAL A 239 -35.35 0.18 -10.17
N LYS A 240 -35.83 1.43 -10.36
CA LYS A 240 -37.23 1.78 -10.07
C LYS A 240 -38.21 1.22 -11.13
N ALA A 241 -37.77 1.07 -12.37
CA ALA A 241 -38.58 0.57 -13.47
C ALA A 241 -38.72 -0.95 -13.47
N ASP A 242 -37.79 -1.67 -12.88
CA ASP A 242 -37.83 -3.13 -12.75
C ASP A 242 -38.95 -3.55 -11.77
N LYS A 243 -40.00 -4.14 -12.34
CA LYS A 243 -41.19 -4.59 -11.58
C LYS A 243 -41.17 -6.08 -11.27
N GLU A 244 -40.19 -6.80 -11.80
CA GLU A 244 -40.09 -8.25 -11.67
C GLU A 244 -39.24 -8.62 -10.45
N LEU A 245 -38.29 -7.76 -10.06
CA LEU A 245 -37.37 -7.95 -8.95
C LEU A 245 -37.68 -7.03 -7.77
N SER A 246 -37.32 -7.46 -6.58
CA SER A 246 -37.26 -6.54 -5.43
C SER A 246 -36.16 -5.49 -5.68
N VAL A 247 -36.25 -4.35 -4.96
CA VAL A 247 -35.25 -3.27 -5.10
C VAL A 247 -33.82 -3.76 -4.79
N GLU A 248 -33.69 -4.68 -3.84
CA GLU A 248 -32.40 -5.25 -3.47
C GLU A 248 -31.86 -6.20 -4.55
N GLU A 249 -32.70 -7.07 -5.11
CA GLU A 249 -32.32 -7.96 -6.20
C GLU A 249 -32.01 -7.19 -7.48
N ALA A 250 -32.79 -6.15 -7.82
CA ALA A 250 -32.51 -5.27 -8.94
C ALA A 250 -31.15 -4.55 -8.77
N ARG A 251 -30.85 -4.01 -7.58
CA ARG A 251 -29.54 -3.42 -7.29
C ARG A 251 -28.39 -4.40 -7.44
N ALA A 252 -28.53 -5.62 -6.93
CA ALA A 252 -27.51 -6.65 -7.05
C ALA A 252 -27.28 -7.05 -8.51
N LYS A 253 -28.34 -7.19 -9.31
CA LYS A 253 -28.28 -7.46 -10.74
C LYS A 253 -27.50 -6.37 -11.48
N TYR A 254 -27.88 -5.10 -11.32
CA TYR A 254 -27.23 -3.98 -12.00
C TYR A 254 -25.78 -3.76 -11.50
N ALA A 255 -25.47 -4.09 -10.24
CA ALA A 255 -24.10 -4.08 -9.75
C ALA A 255 -23.22 -5.13 -10.45
N SER A 256 -23.75 -6.34 -10.65
CA SER A 256 -23.07 -7.39 -11.41
C SER A 256 -22.88 -7.00 -12.88
N GLU A 257 -23.91 -6.46 -13.52
CA GLU A 257 -23.83 -5.97 -14.90
C GLU A 257 -22.83 -4.81 -15.04
N TYR A 258 -22.74 -3.93 -14.04
CA TYR A 258 -21.74 -2.85 -14.01
C TYR A 258 -20.32 -3.40 -13.93
N VAL A 259 -20.07 -4.39 -13.09
CA VAL A 259 -18.76 -5.04 -13.01
C VAL A 259 -18.42 -5.72 -14.35
N GLU A 260 -19.34 -6.50 -14.92
CA GLU A 260 -19.11 -7.22 -16.16
C GLU A 260 -18.84 -6.28 -17.35
N ASN A 261 -19.63 -5.22 -17.49
CA ASN A 261 -19.61 -4.37 -18.67
C ASN A 261 -18.69 -3.14 -18.57
N VAL A 262 -18.35 -2.70 -17.32
CA VAL A 262 -17.63 -1.44 -17.10
C VAL A 262 -16.41 -1.61 -16.22
N ALA A 263 -16.57 -2.13 -15.01
CA ALA A 263 -15.55 -2.06 -13.97
C ALA A 263 -14.59 -3.26 -13.90
N GLY A 264 -14.89 -4.35 -14.59
CA GLY A 264 -14.05 -5.55 -14.57
C GLY A 264 -12.68 -5.35 -15.21
N CYS A 265 -11.70 -6.13 -14.78
CA CYS A 265 -10.29 -6.00 -15.19
C CYS A 265 -10.09 -6.03 -16.72
N LEU A 266 -10.86 -6.83 -17.47
CA LEU A 266 -10.75 -6.89 -18.93
C LEU A 266 -11.17 -5.58 -19.61
N ASN A 267 -12.18 -4.88 -19.06
CA ASN A 267 -12.59 -3.58 -19.57
C ASN A 267 -11.54 -2.51 -19.22
N ALA A 268 -10.95 -2.57 -18.03
CA ALA A 268 -9.83 -1.72 -17.65
C ALA A 268 -8.61 -1.95 -18.57
N ALA A 269 -8.31 -3.19 -18.93
CA ALA A 269 -7.24 -3.53 -19.88
C ALA A 269 -7.53 -2.97 -21.28
N LYS A 270 -8.76 -3.08 -21.79
CA LYS A 270 -9.16 -2.49 -23.08
C LYS A 270 -8.99 -0.96 -23.10
N GLN A 271 -9.11 -0.31 -21.96
CA GLN A 271 -8.93 1.14 -21.81
C GLN A 271 -7.47 1.54 -21.51
N GLY A 272 -6.55 0.58 -21.43
CA GLY A 272 -5.14 0.83 -21.12
C GLY A 272 -4.88 1.18 -19.63
N MET A 273 -5.80 0.87 -18.74
CA MET A 273 -5.64 1.11 -17.30
C MET A 273 -4.80 0.05 -16.59
N VAL A 274 -4.57 -1.09 -17.22
CA VAL A 274 -3.62 -2.14 -16.80
C VAL A 274 -2.84 -2.62 -18.03
N ASP A 275 -1.61 -3.07 -17.81
CA ASP A 275 -0.74 -3.55 -18.88
C ASP A 275 -1.01 -5.02 -19.21
N ASP A 276 -1.35 -5.82 -18.19
CA ASP A 276 -1.70 -7.22 -18.38
C ASP A 276 -2.61 -7.74 -17.26
N VAL A 277 -3.40 -8.78 -17.57
CA VAL A 277 -4.22 -9.52 -16.62
C VAL A 277 -3.55 -10.85 -16.35
N ILE A 278 -3.09 -11.03 -15.11
CA ILE A 278 -2.25 -12.17 -14.73
C ILE A 278 -2.96 -13.13 -13.78
N GLU A 279 -2.68 -14.41 -13.91
CA GLU A 279 -3.15 -15.42 -12.97
C GLU A 279 -2.55 -15.18 -11.57
N PRO A 280 -3.36 -15.21 -10.49
CA PRO A 280 -2.88 -14.97 -9.13
C PRO A 280 -1.65 -15.79 -8.75
N ALA A 281 -1.61 -17.07 -9.14
CA ALA A 281 -0.48 -17.95 -8.86
C ALA A 281 0.83 -17.50 -9.49
N GLN A 282 0.81 -16.77 -10.60
CA GLN A 282 1.99 -16.30 -11.34
C GLN A 282 2.49 -14.93 -10.87
N THR A 283 1.79 -14.27 -9.94
CA THR A 283 2.08 -12.89 -9.51
C THR A 283 3.56 -12.69 -9.15
N ARG A 284 4.16 -13.61 -8.39
CA ARG A 284 5.57 -13.50 -7.98
C ARG A 284 6.52 -13.52 -9.18
N ALA A 285 6.37 -14.47 -10.08
CA ALA A 285 7.21 -14.58 -11.27
C ALA A 285 7.06 -13.36 -12.19
N MET A 286 5.85 -12.86 -12.37
CA MET A 286 5.57 -11.65 -13.15
C MET A 286 6.19 -10.40 -12.52
N LEU A 287 6.15 -10.27 -11.20
CA LEU A 287 6.79 -9.18 -10.47
C LEU A 287 8.32 -9.22 -10.61
N ILE A 288 8.95 -10.40 -10.48
CA ILE A 288 10.39 -10.58 -10.67
C ILE A 288 10.78 -10.16 -12.11
N SER A 289 10.10 -10.68 -13.12
CA SER A 289 10.35 -10.31 -14.52
C SER A 289 10.16 -8.82 -14.79
N ALA A 290 9.14 -8.19 -14.21
CA ALA A 290 8.92 -6.76 -14.37
C ALA A 290 10.05 -5.93 -13.72
N LEU A 291 10.49 -6.31 -12.53
CA LEU A 291 11.59 -5.63 -11.84
C LEU A 291 12.91 -5.81 -12.59
N GLU A 292 13.21 -7.01 -13.12
CA GLU A 292 14.38 -7.26 -13.97
C GLU A 292 14.36 -6.40 -15.23
N MET A 293 13.22 -6.31 -15.92
CA MET A 293 13.05 -5.44 -17.08
C MET A 293 13.31 -3.96 -16.74
N LEU A 294 12.89 -3.53 -15.54
CA LEU A 294 13.03 -2.16 -15.07
C LEU A 294 14.38 -1.84 -14.42
N MET A 295 15.30 -2.78 -14.28
CA MET A 295 16.65 -2.53 -13.74
C MET A 295 17.42 -1.45 -14.52
N SER A 296 17.16 -1.32 -15.81
CA SER A 296 17.76 -0.30 -16.67
C SER A 296 17.07 1.07 -16.61
N LYS A 297 15.99 1.19 -15.84
CA LYS A 297 15.26 2.48 -15.69
C LYS A 297 16.22 3.57 -15.24
N ARG A 298 16.19 4.68 -15.97
CA ARG A 298 16.92 5.90 -15.63
C ARG A 298 15.94 7.06 -15.72
N ASP A 299 15.35 7.37 -14.60
CA ASP A 299 14.43 8.49 -14.45
C ASP A 299 15.09 9.59 -13.61
N SER A 300 14.80 10.84 -13.92
CA SER A 300 15.36 11.98 -13.21
C SER A 300 14.32 13.07 -13.08
N ASN A 301 14.15 13.57 -11.88
CA ASN A 301 13.33 14.73 -11.64
C ASN A 301 13.97 16.01 -12.21
N PRO A 302 13.18 16.99 -12.67
CA PRO A 302 13.71 18.31 -13.02
C PRO A 302 14.56 18.88 -11.89
N PRO A 303 15.69 19.55 -12.20
CA PRO A 303 16.53 20.15 -11.18
C PRO A 303 15.75 21.17 -10.37
N LYS A 304 15.72 20.99 -9.08
CA LYS A 304 15.03 21.85 -8.10
C LYS A 304 15.82 21.92 -6.80
N LYS A 305 15.63 22.98 -6.04
CA LYS A 305 16.33 23.15 -4.77
C LYS A 305 15.92 22.10 -3.74
N HIS A 306 14.64 21.76 -3.70
CA HIS A 306 14.04 20.69 -2.91
C HIS A 306 12.62 20.40 -3.43
N GLY A 307 12.04 19.25 -3.05
CA GLY A 307 10.64 18.93 -3.33
C GLY A 307 9.69 19.84 -2.54
N ASN A 308 8.53 20.16 -3.12
CA ASN A 308 7.45 20.87 -2.44
C ASN A 308 6.38 19.86 -1.99
N LEU A 309 6.75 19.01 -1.01
CA LEU A 309 5.82 18.04 -0.45
C LEU A 309 4.63 18.77 0.20
N PRO A 310 3.39 18.34 -0.05
CA PRO A 310 2.21 18.85 0.65
C PRO A 310 2.33 18.68 2.17
N MET A 311 2.21 19.75 2.95
CA MET A 311 2.48 19.79 4.41
C MET A 311 1.17 19.85 5.20
#